data_8372eec7f25ed2df8a798b840523f665
#
_entry.id   8372eec7f25ed2df8a798b840523f665
#
_cell.length_a   1.000
_cell.length_b   1.000
_cell.length_c   1.000
_cell.angle_alpha   90.00
_cell.angle_beta   90.00
_cell.angle_gamma   90.00
#
_symmetry.space_group_name_H-M   'P 1'
#
loop_
_entity.id
_entity.type
_entity.pdbx_description
1 polymer ?
#
loop_
_entity_poly.entity_id
_entity_poly.type
_entity_poly.pdbx_seq_one_letter_code
_entity_poly.pdbx_strand_id
1 'polypeptide(L)'
;VLADFRAMAANGFNVVRTYTMPPQRIFDAALECKLQVLAGVYWEQHVNFLDDKERVRDIRRRFAEQVRSCHGHQGLFGFTLANEIPASIVRWHGRKNIERHLFELFDIAKTDSPSALVTYVNFPTTAYLELPFLDFAAYNVYLEEQEKLSAYLKRLQNVSGDLPLVLAEIGLDSRRNGQIAQAHSLEWQVRTAFREGCAGAFVYALT
;
A
#
# COMPACT_ATOMS: atom_id res chain seq x y z
N VAL A 1 15.95 6.14 12.26
CA VAL A 1 15.12 6.68 11.18
C VAL A 1 15.96 7.44 10.15
N LEU A 2 16.64 8.56 10.49
CA LEU A 2 17.37 9.35 9.48
C LEU A 2 18.53 8.56 8.85
N ALA A 3 19.27 7.77 9.64
CA ALA A 3 20.31 6.88 9.12
C ALA A 3 19.73 5.83 8.15
N ASP A 4 18.57 5.29 8.48
CA ASP A 4 17.88 4.29 7.65
C ASP A 4 17.42 4.91 6.33
N PHE A 5 16.85 6.12 6.38
CA PHE A 5 16.42 6.85 5.19
C PHE A 5 17.60 7.22 4.28
N ARG A 6 18.74 7.60 4.85
CA ARG A 6 19.97 7.81 4.08
C ARG A 6 20.47 6.53 3.41
N ALA A 7 20.40 5.40 4.12
CA ALA A 7 20.76 4.11 3.55
C ALA A 7 19.81 3.69 2.43
N MET A 8 18.49 3.88 2.61
CA MET A 8 17.50 3.64 1.55
C MET A 8 17.78 4.48 0.31
N ALA A 9 17.95 5.80 0.48
CA ALA A 9 18.23 6.71 -0.64
C ALA A 9 19.52 6.37 -1.37
N ALA A 10 20.57 5.98 -0.64
CA ALA A 10 21.86 5.53 -1.21
C ALA A 10 21.72 4.23 -2.03
N ASN A 11 20.72 3.40 -1.73
CA ASN A 11 20.40 2.18 -2.45
C ASN A 11 19.30 2.39 -3.53
N GLY A 12 18.97 3.62 -3.88
CA GLY A 12 18.07 3.94 -5.00
C GLY A 12 16.57 3.87 -4.68
N PHE A 13 16.19 3.73 -3.41
CA PHE A 13 14.79 3.88 -3.02
C PHE A 13 14.37 5.34 -3.12
N ASN A 14 13.10 5.57 -3.47
CA ASN A 14 12.52 6.92 -3.61
C ASN A 14 11.23 7.11 -2.79
N VAL A 15 10.57 6.03 -2.37
CA VAL A 15 9.37 6.07 -1.53
C VAL A 15 9.49 5.07 -0.39
N VAL A 16 9.05 5.48 0.80
CA VAL A 16 8.91 4.62 1.98
C VAL A 16 7.44 4.43 2.28
N ARG A 17 7.02 3.22 2.60
CA ARG A 17 5.65 2.93 3.02
C ARG A 17 5.58 2.77 4.53
N THR A 18 4.54 3.35 5.15
CA THR A 18 4.20 3.13 6.56
C THR A 18 2.81 2.51 6.70
N TYR A 19 2.57 1.76 7.78
CA TYR A 19 1.27 1.11 8.03
C TYR A 19 0.29 2.00 8.80
N THR A 20 0.82 3.02 9.48
CA THR A 20 0.04 4.01 10.22
C THR A 20 0.49 5.40 9.80
N MET A 21 -0.34 6.41 10.06
CA MET A 21 0.03 7.79 9.81
C MET A 21 1.26 8.17 10.66
N PRO A 22 2.40 8.48 10.05
CA PRO A 22 3.58 8.86 10.80
C PRO A 22 3.49 10.32 11.25
N PRO A 23 4.17 10.71 12.34
CA PRO A 23 4.26 12.11 12.74
C PRO A 23 5.04 12.94 11.70
N GLN A 24 4.77 14.25 11.63
CA GLN A 24 5.35 15.17 10.65
C GLN A 24 6.88 15.05 10.50
N ARG A 25 7.62 14.88 11.61
CA ARG A 25 9.08 14.69 11.59
C ARG A 25 9.56 13.52 10.72
N ILE A 26 8.71 12.55 10.41
CA ILE A 26 9.06 11.42 9.52
C ILE A 26 8.98 11.88 8.06
N PHE A 27 7.98 12.67 7.70
CA PHE A 27 7.90 13.29 6.38
C PHE A 27 9.06 14.27 6.14
N ASP A 28 9.42 15.08 7.16
CA ASP A 28 10.58 15.99 7.09
C ASP A 28 11.88 15.21 6.86
N ALA A 29 12.11 14.15 7.65
CA ALA A 29 13.30 13.31 7.53
C ALA A 29 13.37 12.54 6.19
N ALA A 30 12.23 12.11 5.65
CA ALA A 30 12.17 11.49 4.33
C ALA A 30 12.55 12.52 3.25
N LEU A 31 11.97 13.72 3.32
CA LEU A 31 12.23 14.80 2.36
C LEU A 31 13.71 15.23 2.39
N GLU A 32 14.34 15.34 3.58
CA GLU A 32 15.79 15.61 3.72
C GLU A 32 16.62 14.57 2.96
N CYS A 33 16.16 13.33 2.92
CA CYS A 33 16.82 12.23 2.20
C CYS A 33 16.35 12.07 0.74
N LYS A 34 15.55 13.00 0.20
CA LYS A 34 14.91 12.92 -1.13
C LYS A 34 13.99 11.69 -1.28
N LEU A 35 13.40 11.26 -0.19
CA LEU A 35 12.36 10.22 -0.17
C LEU A 35 11.00 10.87 0.02
N GLN A 36 9.96 10.14 -0.39
CA GLN A 36 8.57 10.46 -0.07
C GLN A 36 7.94 9.33 0.74
N VAL A 37 6.80 9.58 1.35
CA VAL A 37 6.12 8.62 2.21
C VAL A 37 4.74 8.26 1.64
N LEU A 38 4.50 6.98 1.39
CA LEU A 38 3.18 6.41 1.21
C LEU A 38 2.62 6.07 2.59
N ALA A 39 1.76 6.92 3.12
CA ALA A 39 1.28 6.84 4.49
C ALA A 39 0.08 5.90 4.63
N GLY A 40 0.16 4.94 5.54
CA GLY A 40 -0.97 4.12 5.94
C GLY A 40 -1.92 4.90 6.85
N VAL A 41 -3.22 4.73 6.64
CA VAL A 41 -4.24 5.27 7.54
C VAL A 41 -4.89 4.10 8.27
N TYR A 42 -4.59 3.98 9.57
CA TYR A 42 -5.07 2.86 10.37
C TYR A 42 -6.51 3.07 10.85
N TRP A 43 -7.33 2.03 10.70
CA TRP A 43 -8.65 1.88 11.29
C TRP A 43 -9.00 0.38 11.44
N GLU A 44 -10.11 0.06 12.09
CA GLU A 44 -10.48 -1.30 12.51
C GLU A 44 -11.02 -2.17 11.35
N GLN A 45 -10.20 -2.42 10.34
CA GLN A 45 -10.55 -3.15 9.11
C GLN A 45 -10.71 -4.67 9.28
N HIS A 46 -10.31 -5.23 10.44
CA HIS A 46 -10.33 -6.67 10.73
C HIS A 46 -11.57 -7.14 11.50
N VAL A 47 -12.53 -6.25 11.73
CA VAL A 47 -13.80 -6.56 12.38
C VAL A 47 -14.97 -6.26 11.43
N ASN A 48 -16.20 -6.64 11.81
CA ASN A 48 -17.42 -6.36 11.06
C ASN A 48 -17.85 -4.89 11.17
N PHE A 49 -17.02 -3.99 10.67
CA PHE A 49 -17.12 -2.53 10.89
C PHE A 49 -18.36 -1.88 10.27
N LEU A 50 -18.94 -2.40 9.17
CA LEU A 50 -20.12 -1.80 8.53
C LEU A 50 -21.43 -2.09 9.27
N ASP A 51 -21.45 -3.04 10.22
CA ASP A 51 -22.66 -3.36 11.00
C ASP A 51 -22.97 -2.26 12.03
N ASP A 52 -22.00 -1.39 12.34
CA ASP A 52 -22.11 -0.32 13.32
C ASP A 52 -21.96 1.06 12.64
N LYS A 53 -23.07 1.78 12.53
CA LYS A 53 -23.10 3.11 11.89
C LYS A 53 -22.29 4.17 12.65
N GLU A 54 -22.13 4.03 13.97
CA GLU A 54 -21.33 4.97 14.76
C GLU A 54 -19.84 4.71 14.51
N ARG A 55 -19.44 3.46 14.46
CA ARG A 55 -18.08 3.06 14.06
C ARG A 55 -17.71 3.56 12.66
N VAL A 56 -18.60 3.40 11.68
CA VAL A 56 -18.37 3.90 10.33
C VAL A 56 -18.15 5.42 10.32
N ARG A 57 -18.99 6.17 11.07
CA ARG A 57 -18.83 7.64 11.20
C ARG A 57 -17.52 8.01 11.86
N ASP A 58 -17.13 7.28 12.91
CA ASP A 58 -15.88 7.51 13.63
C ASP A 58 -14.65 7.18 12.77
N ILE A 59 -14.68 6.08 12.00
CA ILE A 59 -13.63 5.74 11.03
C ILE A 59 -13.44 6.89 10.05
N ARG A 60 -14.51 7.38 9.42
CA ARG A 60 -14.44 8.48 8.43
C ARG A 60 -13.89 9.77 9.06
N ARG A 61 -14.31 10.10 10.26
CA ARG A 61 -13.83 11.29 10.98
C ARG A 61 -12.32 11.19 11.27
N ARG A 62 -11.87 10.08 11.87
CA ARG A 62 -10.46 9.84 12.19
C ARG A 62 -9.59 9.74 10.92
N PHE A 63 -10.14 9.15 9.86
CA PHE A 63 -9.47 9.10 8.56
C PHE A 63 -9.23 10.50 8.01
N ALA A 64 -10.26 11.35 7.97
CA ALA A 64 -10.15 12.75 7.53
C ALA A 64 -9.14 13.55 8.38
N GLU A 65 -9.17 13.40 9.72
CA GLU A 65 -8.22 14.05 10.62
C GLU A 65 -6.76 13.66 10.30
N GLN A 66 -6.50 12.37 10.05
CA GLN A 66 -5.17 11.88 9.68
C GLN A 66 -4.72 12.42 8.31
N VAL A 67 -5.57 12.44 7.30
CA VAL A 67 -5.26 13.01 5.98
C VAL A 67 -4.91 14.49 6.10
N ARG A 68 -5.70 15.28 6.85
CA ARG A 68 -5.45 16.71 7.06
C ARG A 68 -4.15 16.99 7.80
N SER A 69 -3.71 16.09 8.68
CA SER A 69 -2.49 16.28 9.47
C SER A 69 -1.20 16.39 8.66
N CYS A 70 -1.22 15.91 7.41
CA CYS A 70 -0.07 15.95 6.49
C CYS A 70 -0.42 16.58 5.12
N HIS A 71 -1.58 17.25 5.02
CA HIS A 71 -1.99 17.91 3.78
C HIS A 71 -0.94 18.90 3.30
N GLY A 72 -0.62 18.84 2.00
CA GLY A 72 0.34 19.76 1.38
C GLY A 72 1.82 19.54 1.74
N HIS A 73 2.14 18.52 2.54
CA HIS A 73 3.52 18.20 2.87
C HIS A 73 4.26 17.64 1.67
N GLN A 74 5.40 18.23 1.28
CA GLN A 74 6.18 17.82 0.10
C GLN A 74 6.76 16.39 0.21
N GLY A 75 6.96 15.90 1.41
CA GLY A 75 7.39 14.53 1.69
C GLY A 75 6.25 13.49 1.58
N LEU A 76 5.00 13.92 1.35
CA LEU A 76 3.88 13.01 1.15
C LEU A 76 3.84 12.54 -0.31
N PHE A 77 3.89 11.22 -0.52
CA PHE A 77 3.61 10.58 -1.81
C PHE A 77 2.10 10.32 -1.97
N GLY A 78 1.47 9.81 -0.93
CA GLY A 78 0.06 9.45 -0.97
C GLY A 78 -0.40 8.66 0.25
N PHE A 79 -1.62 8.11 0.15
CA PHE A 79 -2.27 7.38 1.22
C PHE A 79 -2.66 5.96 0.81
N THR A 80 -2.58 5.03 1.76
CA THR A 80 -3.27 3.74 1.65
C THR A 80 -4.55 3.77 2.47
N LEU A 81 -5.70 3.52 1.83
CA LEU A 81 -7.03 3.52 2.46
C LEU A 81 -7.18 2.44 3.53
N ALA A 82 -6.57 1.30 3.29
CA ALA A 82 -6.51 0.15 4.18
C ALA A 82 -5.45 -0.83 3.66
N ASN A 83 -5.14 -1.86 4.48
CA ASN A 83 -4.24 -2.95 4.12
C ASN A 83 -4.91 -4.30 4.35
N GLU A 84 -5.13 -5.07 3.29
CA GLU A 84 -5.58 -6.47 3.35
C GLU A 84 -6.85 -6.67 4.19
N ILE A 85 -7.97 -6.01 3.85
CA ILE A 85 -9.25 -6.33 4.51
C ILE A 85 -9.51 -7.84 4.36
N PRO A 86 -9.68 -8.59 5.46
CA PRO A 86 -9.81 -10.05 5.41
C PRO A 86 -10.95 -10.50 4.51
N ALA A 87 -10.72 -11.57 3.72
CA ALA A 87 -11.73 -12.11 2.82
C ALA A 87 -13.03 -12.54 3.56
N SER A 88 -12.93 -12.92 4.84
CA SER A 88 -14.08 -13.20 5.69
C SER A 88 -14.92 -11.94 5.93
N ILE A 89 -14.30 -10.80 6.18
CA ILE A 89 -14.97 -9.50 6.36
C ILE A 89 -15.59 -9.02 5.05
N VAL A 90 -14.87 -9.17 3.93
CA VAL A 90 -15.42 -8.85 2.60
C VAL A 90 -16.66 -9.71 2.29
N ARG A 91 -16.63 -11.02 2.60
CA ARG A 91 -17.80 -11.89 2.41
C ARG A 91 -18.95 -11.55 3.35
N TRP A 92 -18.64 -11.20 4.60
CA TRP A 92 -19.65 -10.83 5.60
C TRP A 92 -20.46 -9.60 5.17
N HIS A 93 -19.76 -8.53 4.79
CA HIS A 93 -20.41 -7.28 4.39
C HIS A 93 -20.89 -7.26 2.93
N GLY A 94 -20.36 -8.16 2.11
CA GLY A 94 -20.55 -8.18 0.66
C GLY A 94 -19.63 -7.19 -0.08
N ARG A 95 -19.13 -7.64 -1.23
CA ARG A 95 -18.17 -6.91 -2.07
C ARG A 95 -18.56 -5.45 -2.30
N LYS A 96 -19.78 -5.21 -2.76
CA LYS A 96 -20.25 -3.85 -3.11
C LYS A 96 -20.30 -2.87 -1.93
N ASN A 97 -20.51 -3.36 -0.73
CA ASN A 97 -20.50 -2.52 0.47
C ASN A 97 -19.07 -2.15 0.88
N ILE A 98 -18.13 -3.08 0.74
CA ILE A 98 -16.70 -2.80 0.95
C ILE A 98 -16.17 -1.82 -0.10
N GLU A 99 -16.45 -2.05 -1.38
CA GLU A 99 -16.05 -1.14 -2.47
C GLU A 99 -16.60 0.27 -2.25
N ARG A 100 -17.87 0.39 -1.84
CA ARG A 100 -18.49 1.69 -1.51
C ARG A 100 -17.81 2.38 -0.34
N HIS A 101 -17.51 1.64 0.73
CA HIS A 101 -16.82 2.22 1.90
C HIS A 101 -15.41 2.70 1.53
N LEU A 102 -14.66 1.92 0.74
CA LEU A 102 -13.35 2.35 0.24
C LEU A 102 -13.45 3.57 -0.68
N PHE A 103 -14.49 3.66 -1.51
CA PHE A 103 -14.75 4.86 -2.31
C PHE A 103 -15.02 6.10 -1.45
N GLU A 104 -15.80 5.96 -0.37
CA GLU A 104 -16.07 7.06 0.56
C GLU A 104 -14.79 7.55 1.26
N LEU A 105 -13.87 6.64 1.64
CA LEU A 105 -12.57 7.02 2.19
C LEU A 105 -11.67 7.67 1.12
N PHE A 106 -11.73 7.19 -0.12
CA PHE A 106 -11.03 7.79 -1.25
C PHE A 106 -11.50 9.23 -1.49
N ASP A 107 -12.81 9.46 -1.51
CA ASP A 107 -13.41 10.78 -1.69
C ASP A 107 -12.99 11.77 -0.58
N ILE A 108 -12.97 11.32 0.67
CA ILE A 108 -12.42 12.09 1.79
C ILE A 108 -10.95 12.44 1.56
N ALA A 109 -10.12 11.48 1.16
CA ALA A 109 -8.70 11.73 0.91
C ALA A 109 -8.48 12.75 -0.22
N LYS A 110 -9.23 12.62 -1.33
CA LYS A 110 -9.15 13.54 -2.47
C LYS A 110 -9.73 14.92 -2.17
N THR A 111 -10.74 15.01 -1.32
CA THR A 111 -11.29 16.29 -0.88
C THR A 111 -10.29 17.06 0.01
N ASP A 112 -9.70 16.36 0.99
CA ASP A 112 -8.80 16.98 1.96
C ASP A 112 -7.34 17.11 1.44
N SER A 113 -6.93 16.31 0.44
CA SER A 113 -5.59 16.33 -0.15
C SER A 113 -5.62 15.95 -1.65
N PRO A 114 -6.09 16.85 -2.54
CA PRO A 114 -6.37 16.54 -3.95
C PRO A 114 -5.17 16.04 -4.76
N SER A 115 -3.97 16.51 -4.43
CA SER A 115 -2.72 16.17 -5.14
C SER A 115 -2.09 14.86 -4.67
N ALA A 116 -2.47 14.33 -3.51
CA ALA A 116 -1.93 13.08 -2.99
C ALA A 116 -2.48 11.89 -3.78
N LEU A 117 -1.62 10.90 -4.05
CA LEU A 117 -2.05 9.65 -4.65
C LEU A 117 -2.73 8.77 -3.60
N VAL A 118 -3.77 8.06 -4.00
CA VAL A 118 -4.57 7.24 -3.07
C VAL A 118 -4.76 5.83 -3.62
N THR A 119 -4.47 4.84 -2.79
CA THR A 119 -4.61 3.43 -3.13
C THR A 119 -5.18 2.60 -1.99
N TYR A 120 -5.58 1.39 -2.29
CA TYR A 120 -5.89 0.33 -1.33
C TYR A 120 -4.91 -0.82 -1.53
N VAL A 121 -4.29 -1.30 -0.46
CA VAL A 121 -3.39 -2.44 -0.55
C VAL A 121 -4.18 -3.73 -0.45
N ASN A 122 -4.27 -4.42 -1.59
CA ASN A 122 -4.98 -5.67 -1.75
C ASN A 122 -4.03 -6.87 -1.62
N PHE A 123 -4.58 -8.07 -1.58
CA PHE A 123 -3.83 -9.32 -1.58
C PHE A 123 -4.59 -10.42 -2.36
N PRO A 124 -3.97 -11.58 -2.66
CA PRO A 124 -4.53 -12.53 -3.61
C PRO A 124 -5.97 -13.00 -3.34
N THR A 125 -6.36 -13.12 -2.06
CA THR A 125 -7.67 -13.68 -1.69
C THR A 125 -8.84 -12.72 -1.89
N THR A 126 -8.57 -11.40 -2.06
CA THR A 126 -9.56 -10.36 -2.33
C THR A 126 -9.29 -9.59 -3.63
N ALA A 127 -8.46 -10.16 -4.53
CA ALA A 127 -8.15 -9.57 -5.84
C ALA A 127 -9.38 -9.33 -6.74
N TYR A 128 -10.55 -9.89 -6.36
CA TYR A 128 -11.83 -9.67 -7.06
C TYR A 128 -12.54 -8.36 -6.70
N LEU A 129 -12.02 -7.56 -5.79
CA LEU A 129 -12.54 -6.21 -5.51
C LEU A 129 -12.29 -5.30 -6.71
N GLU A 130 -13.34 -4.63 -7.17
CA GLU A 130 -13.29 -3.68 -8.28
C GLU A 130 -13.19 -2.26 -7.75
N LEU A 131 -12.00 -1.66 -7.87
CA LEU A 131 -11.67 -0.35 -7.29
C LEU A 131 -11.11 0.61 -8.36
N PRO A 132 -11.86 0.89 -9.45
CA PRO A 132 -11.37 1.67 -10.60
C PRO A 132 -11.14 3.16 -10.28
N PHE A 133 -11.59 3.63 -9.12
CA PHE A 133 -11.43 5.01 -8.67
C PHE A 133 -10.04 5.31 -8.07
N LEU A 134 -9.26 4.28 -7.75
CA LEU A 134 -7.92 4.45 -7.18
C LEU A 134 -6.96 5.10 -8.20
N ASP A 135 -5.93 5.80 -7.69
CA ASP A 135 -4.89 6.35 -8.56
C ASP A 135 -3.93 5.27 -9.09
N PHE A 136 -3.76 4.18 -8.35
CA PHE A 136 -2.99 3.00 -8.76
C PHE A 136 -3.46 1.75 -7.99
N ALA A 137 -3.30 0.59 -8.60
CA ALA A 137 -3.56 -0.70 -7.97
C ALA A 137 -2.34 -1.17 -7.18
N ALA A 138 -2.55 -1.57 -5.92
CA ALA A 138 -1.47 -2.02 -5.05
C ALA A 138 -1.76 -3.40 -4.46
N TYR A 139 -0.77 -4.31 -4.52
CA TYR A 139 -0.91 -5.69 -4.04
C TYR A 139 0.28 -6.13 -3.20
N ASN A 140 0.02 -6.84 -2.10
CA ASN A 140 1.01 -7.61 -1.38
C ASN A 140 1.17 -8.98 -2.05
N VAL A 141 2.39 -9.34 -2.46
CA VAL A 141 2.66 -10.57 -3.20
C VAL A 141 3.92 -11.24 -2.69
N TYR A 142 3.75 -12.41 -2.07
CA TYR A 142 4.84 -13.23 -1.55
C TYR A 142 4.93 -14.55 -2.32
N LEU A 143 5.58 -14.52 -3.48
CA LEU A 143 5.85 -15.70 -4.30
C LEU A 143 7.35 -15.95 -4.38
N GLU A 144 7.76 -17.17 -4.05
CA GLU A 144 9.17 -17.58 -3.93
C GLU A 144 9.74 -18.18 -5.23
N GLU A 145 8.93 -18.25 -6.30
CA GLU A 145 9.33 -18.76 -7.62
C GLU A 145 9.09 -17.69 -8.70
N GLN A 146 10.12 -17.42 -9.49
CA GLN A 146 10.13 -16.35 -10.48
C GLN A 146 9.03 -16.51 -11.55
N GLU A 147 8.85 -17.73 -12.06
CA GLU A 147 7.84 -18.03 -13.08
C GLU A 147 6.42 -17.84 -12.53
N LYS A 148 6.19 -18.23 -11.28
CA LYS A 148 4.90 -18.03 -10.60
C LYS A 148 4.62 -16.55 -10.39
N LEU A 149 5.63 -15.77 -9.97
CA LEU A 149 5.50 -14.32 -9.84
C LEU A 149 5.17 -13.67 -11.19
N SER A 150 5.93 -13.99 -12.25
CA SER A 150 5.69 -13.47 -13.59
C SER A 150 4.27 -13.76 -14.09
N ALA A 151 3.83 -15.02 -13.96
CA ALA A 151 2.46 -15.41 -14.36
C ALA A 151 1.38 -14.69 -13.55
N TYR A 152 1.61 -14.53 -12.24
CA TYR A 152 0.67 -13.84 -11.37
C TYR A 152 0.59 -12.33 -11.67
N LEU A 153 1.73 -11.67 -11.96
CA LEU A 153 1.74 -10.26 -12.33
C LEU A 153 0.98 -9.99 -13.63
N LYS A 154 1.11 -10.85 -14.65
CA LYS A 154 0.31 -10.76 -15.88
C LYS A 154 -1.19 -10.83 -15.60
N ARG A 155 -1.60 -11.69 -14.66
CA ARG A 155 -3.00 -11.74 -14.21
C ARG A 155 -3.40 -10.45 -13.50
N LEU A 156 -2.55 -9.91 -12.61
CA LEU A 156 -2.83 -8.67 -11.89
C LEU A 156 -2.95 -7.47 -12.85
N GLN A 157 -2.12 -7.39 -13.90
CA GLN A 157 -2.27 -6.37 -14.94
C GLN A 157 -3.67 -6.41 -15.57
N ASN A 158 -4.18 -7.60 -15.89
CA ASN A 158 -5.54 -7.73 -16.45
C ASN A 158 -6.63 -7.34 -15.43
N VAL A 159 -6.44 -7.65 -14.14
CA VAL A 159 -7.41 -7.31 -13.08
C VAL A 159 -7.39 -5.81 -12.76
N SER A 160 -6.22 -5.19 -12.83
CA SER A 160 -6.03 -3.77 -12.53
C SER A 160 -6.53 -2.84 -13.66
N GLY A 161 -6.79 -3.38 -14.87
CA GLY A 161 -7.22 -2.60 -16.01
C GLY A 161 -6.19 -1.53 -16.39
N ASP A 162 -6.63 -0.27 -16.48
CA ASP A 162 -5.78 0.86 -16.86
C ASP A 162 -4.98 1.46 -15.69
N LEU A 163 -5.16 0.95 -14.46
CA LEU A 163 -4.43 1.47 -13.30
C LEU A 163 -2.97 1.03 -13.31
N PRO A 164 -2.02 1.93 -13.01
CA PRO A 164 -0.64 1.53 -12.75
C PRO A 164 -0.57 0.47 -11.64
N LEU A 165 0.15 -0.63 -11.86
CA LEU A 165 0.28 -1.71 -10.89
C LEU A 165 1.53 -1.52 -10.02
N VAL A 166 1.37 -1.55 -8.71
CA VAL A 166 2.45 -1.47 -7.72
C VAL A 166 2.43 -2.71 -6.82
N LEU A 167 3.58 -3.31 -6.59
CA LEU A 167 3.74 -4.31 -5.55
C LEU A 167 3.99 -3.60 -4.22
N ALA A 168 2.98 -3.61 -3.34
CA ALA A 168 3.02 -2.90 -2.06
C ALA A 168 3.84 -3.66 -1.00
N GLU A 169 4.04 -4.96 -1.21
CA GLU A 169 4.97 -5.79 -0.44
C GLU A 169 5.50 -6.93 -1.30
N ILE A 170 6.82 -7.06 -1.31
CA ILE A 170 7.57 -8.23 -1.77
C ILE A 170 8.66 -8.55 -0.74
N GLY A 171 9.11 -9.76 -0.69
CA GLY A 171 10.17 -10.13 0.24
C GLY A 171 10.34 -11.63 0.44
N LEU A 172 11.35 -11.98 1.24
CA LEU A 172 11.61 -13.33 1.71
C LEU A 172 12.08 -13.25 3.18
N ASP A 173 11.57 -14.13 4.04
CA ASP A 173 11.98 -14.20 5.45
C ASP A 173 13.45 -14.63 5.58
N SER A 174 14.31 -13.71 6.01
CA SER A 174 15.72 -13.96 6.21
C SER A 174 16.04 -14.87 7.40
N ARG A 175 15.17 -14.91 8.42
CA ARG A 175 15.36 -15.81 9.57
C ARG A 175 15.20 -17.27 9.17
N ARG A 176 14.26 -17.54 8.26
CA ARG A 176 13.99 -18.88 7.74
C ARG A 176 14.97 -19.29 6.63
N ASN A 177 15.30 -18.36 5.73
CA ASN A 177 15.99 -18.68 4.48
C ASN A 177 17.45 -18.19 4.44
N GLY A 178 17.86 -17.33 5.37
CA GLY A 178 19.16 -16.70 5.39
C GLY A 178 19.23 -15.42 4.54
N GLN A 179 20.18 -14.54 4.86
CA GLN A 179 20.34 -13.23 4.21
C GLN A 179 20.73 -13.32 2.73
N ILE A 180 21.55 -14.31 2.37
CA ILE A 180 21.99 -14.50 0.97
C ILE A 180 20.79 -14.87 0.09
N ALA A 181 19.95 -15.81 0.55
CA ALA A 181 18.73 -16.20 -0.17
C ALA A 181 17.75 -15.03 -0.27
N GLN A 182 17.60 -14.24 0.79
CA GLN A 182 16.78 -13.03 0.78
C GLN A 182 17.27 -12.03 -0.26
N ALA A 183 18.57 -11.69 -0.27
CA ALA A 183 19.15 -10.74 -1.21
C ALA A 183 18.94 -11.19 -2.67
N HIS A 184 19.22 -12.45 -2.96
CA HIS A 184 19.02 -13.03 -4.28
C HIS A 184 17.53 -13.04 -4.68
N SER A 185 16.63 -13.36 -3.75
CA SER A 185 15.19 -13.33 -4.00
C SER A 185 14.70 -11.91 -4.31
N LEU A 186 15.12 -10.91 -3.53
CA LEU A 186 14.75 -9.52 -3.78
C LEU A 186 15.23 -9.02 -5.13
N GLU A 187 16.44 -9.39 -5.56
CA GLU A 187 16.98 -9.00 -6.86
C GLU A 187 16.06 -9.47 -8.00
N TRP A 188 15.74 -10.77 -8.06
CA TRP A 188 14.90 -11.28 -9.15
C TRP A 188 13.43 -10.84 -9.01
N GLN A 189 12.89 -10.66 -7.78
CA GLN A 189 11.54 -10.16 -7.57
C GLN A 189 11.39 -8.74 -8.13
N VAL A 190 12.28 -7.82 -7.79
CA VAL A 190 12.27 -6.44 -8.31
C VAL A 190 12.42 -6.43 -9.83
N ARG A 191 13.41 -7.17 -10.39
CA ARG A 191 13.59 -7.27 -11.84
C ARG A 191 12.34 -7.80 -12.54
N THR A 192 11.71 -8.83 -11.97
CA THR A 192 10.49 -9.41 -12.54
C THR A 192 9.33 -8.42 -12.48
N ALA A 193 9.15 -7.69 -11.36
CA ALA A 193 8.12 -6.68 -11.24
C ALA A 193 8.20 -5.64 -12.37
N PHE A 194 9.36 -5.03 -12.57
CA PHE A 194 9.52 -4.03 -13.64
C PHE A 194 9.46 -4.63 -15.05
N ARG A 195 9.98 -5.83 -15.28
CA ARG A 195 9.87 -6.52 -16.56
C ARG A 195 8.42 -6.82 -16.94
N GLU A 196 7.58 -7.15 -15.98
CA GLU A 196 6.14 -7.41 -16.18
C GLU A 196 5.31 -6.11 -16.13
N GLY A 197 5.93 -4.93 -16.15
CA GLY A 197 5.25 -3.65 -16.31
C GLY A 197 4.73 -3.03 -15.01
N CYS A 198 5.18 -3.47 -13.84
CA CYS A 198 4.83 -2.79 -12.60
C CYS A 198 5.44 -1.39 -12.54
N ALA A 199 4.66 -0.42 -12.05
CA ALA A 199 5.09 0.97 -11.85
C ALA A 199 5.99 1.15 -10.62
N GLY A 200 5.99 0.20 -9.70
CA GLY A 200 6.82 0.22 -8.49
C GLY A 200 6.74 -1.07 -7.68
N ALA A 201 7.67 -1.19 -6.73
CA ALA A 201 7.70 -2.29 -5.77
C ALA A 201 8.27 -1.82 -4.43
N PHE A 202 7.63 -2.22 -3.34
CA PHE A 202 8.07 -2.00 -1.97
C PHE A 202 8.62 -3.28 -1.38
N VAL A 203 9.81 -3.22 -0.82
CA VAL A 203 10.43 -4.34 -0.10
C VAL A 203 9.94 -4.35 1.34
N TYR A 204 9.44 -5.48 1.81
CA TYR A 204 9.04 -5.70 3.20
C TYR A 204 10.11 -6.55 3.92
N ALA A 205 10.76 -6.05 4.93
CA ALA A 205 10.78 -4.70 5.44
C ALA A 205 12.23 -4.33 5.79
N LEU A 206 12.48 -3.03 5.99
CA LEU A 206 13.68 -2.59 6.69
C LEU A 206 13.49 -2.92 8.18
N THR A 207 14.37 -3.72 8.76
CA THR A 207 14.34 -4.15 10.18
C THR A 207 15.01 -3.15 11.08
#